data_4932849085d78369cb1dcb8d83dee5df
#
_entry.id   4932849085d78369cb1dcb8d83dee5df
#
_cell.length_a   1.000
_cell.length_b   1.000
_cell.length_c   1.000
_cell.angle_alpha   90.00
_cell.angle_beta   90.00
_cell.angle_gamma   90.00
#
_symmetry.space_group_name_H-M   'P 1'
#
loop_
_entity.id
_entity.type
_entity.pdbx_description
1 polymer ?
#
loop_
_entity_poly.entity_id
_entity_poly.type
_entity_poly.pdbx_seq_one_letter_code
_entity_poly.pdbx_strand_id
1 'polypeptide(L)'
;MAIHLYLDEALTQQISEGDFSRPEAESYNGTDGDIKDRQLYVANEQTSLASAIDAAQTSIALAEPRFADGELIIIDGEQMLVESGGGTVNLTVQRGVANTAPAAHDAGTTVYSGYDYTGLVLDPIDETSTDESVWYR
;
A
#
# COMPACT_ATOMS: atom_id res chain seq x y z
N MET A 1 -2.33 6.93 2.22
CA MET A 1 -1.97 6.87 0.78
C MET A 1 -1.50 5.47 0.51
N ALA A 2 -1.97 4.88 -0.50
CA ALA A 2 -2.17 3.47 -0.60
C ALA A 2 -1.29 2.75 -1.63
N ILE A 3 -0.24 3.37 -2.14
CA ILE A 3 0.76 2.74 -3.01
C ILE A 3 2.10 2.73 -2.30
N HIS A 4 2.73 1.55 -2.30
CA HIS A 4 4.05 1.36 -1.71
C HIS A 4 5.00 0.68 -2.70
N LEU A 5 6.29 0.90 -2.49
CA LEU A 5 7.37 0.26 -3.23
C LEU A 5 8.00 -0.83 -2.37
N TYR A 6 8.28 -1.97 -2.98
CA TYR A 6 8.85 -3.14 -2.32
C TYR A 6 10.10 -3.64 -3.04
N LEU A 7 11.02 -4.27 -2.31
CA LEU A 7 12.24 -4.89 -2.84
C LEU A 7 12.01 -6.33 -3.32
N ASP A 8 10.87 -6.92 -2.98
CA ASP A 8 10.56 -8.32 -3.28
C ASP A 8 9.17 -8.48 -3.89
N GLU A 9 9.02 -9.50 -4.74
CA GLU A 9 7.76 -9.84 -5.39
C GLU A 9 6.67 -10.27 -4.39
N ALA A 10 7.07 -10.79 -3.23
CA ALA A 10 6.15 -11.18 -2.17
C ALA A 10 5.60 -9.99 -1.38
N LEU A 11 6.04 -8.75 -1.67
CA LEU A 11 5.61 -7.51 -1.04
C LEU A 11 5.82 -7.49 0.48
N THR A 12 6.92 -8.09 0.95
CA THR A 12 7.24 -8.17 2.38
C THR A 12 8.27 -7.16 2.84
N GLN A 13 9.08 -6.63 1.91
CA GLN A 13 10.18 -5.71 2.18
C GLN A 13 9.89 -4.34 1.57
N GLN A 14 9.09 -3.54 2.27
CA GLN A 14 8.78 -2.17 1.85
C GLN A 14 10.03 -1.29 1.98
N ILE A 15 10.33 -0.47 0.96
CA ILE A 15 11.40 0.54 1.03
C ILE A 15 11.02 1.68 1.96
N SER A 16 11.98 2.54 2.32
CA SER A 16 11.78 3.58 3.32
C SER A 16 10.84 4.72 2.88
N GLU A 17 10.61 4.89 1.59
CA GLU A 17 9.70 5.91 1.01
C GLU A 17 9.91 7.33 1.57
N GLY A 18 11.17 7.71 1.82
CA GLY A 18 11.51 9.03 2.35
C GLY A 18 11.49 9.14 3.89
N ASP A 19 11.41 8.03 4.60
CA ASP A 19 11.61 8.01 6.05
C ASP A 19 13.11 8.16 6.38
N PHE A 20 13.52 9.35 6.80
CA PHE A 20 14.92 9.64 7.17
C PHE A 20 15.41 8.84 8.37
N SER A 21 14.55 8.26 9.17
CA SER A 21 14.94 7.35 10.26
C SER A 21 15.34 5.97 9.75
N ARG A 22 14.93 5.62 8.53
CA ARG A 22 15.23 4.36 7.85
C ARG A 22 15.63 4.60 6.41
N PRO A 23 16.73 5.34 6.14
CA PRO A 23 17.12 5.62 4.76
C PRO A 23 17.49 4.33 4.04
N GLU A 24 17.13 4.21 2.77
CA GLU A 24 17.68 3.17 1.92
C GLU A 24 19.17 3.44 1.71
N ALA A 25 19.98 2.42 1.91
CA ALA A 25 21.42 2.51 1.79
C ALA A 25 21.98 1.42 0.88
N GLU A 26 22.87 1.82 -0.01
CA GLU A 26 23.65 0.94 -0.89
C GLU A 26 25.14 1.24 -0.75
N SER A 27 25.95 0.19 -0.85
CA SER A 27 27.41 0.33 -0.87
C SER A 27 27.92 0.21 -2.31
N TYR A 28 28.67 1.19 -2.75
CA TYR A 28 29.28 1.21 -4.10
C TYR A 28 30.79 1.12 -4.02
N ASN A 29 31.41 0.43 -4.98
CA ASN A 29 32.86 0.43 -5.16
C ASN A 29 33.29 1.72 -5.87
N GLY A 30 33.69 2.73 -5.12
CA GLY A 30 34.11 4.03 -5.65
C GLY A 30 35.47 4.02 -6.36
N THR A 31 36.24 2.92 -6.29
CA THR A 31 37.57 2.81 -6.93
C THR A 31 37.46 2.32 -8.35
N ASP A 32 36.68 1.26 -8.57
CA ASP A 32 36.55 0.58 -9.86
C ASP A 32 35.27 0.97 -10.61
N GLY A 33 34.42 1.74 -9.96
CA GLY A 33 33.04 1.97 -10.40
C GLY A 33 32.13 0.79 -10.05
N ASP A 34 30.85 1.07 -9.89
CA ASP A 34 29.85 0.06 -9.59
C ASP A 34 28.51 0.48 -10.21
N ILE A 35 27.82 -0.45 -10.85
CA ILE A 35 26.48 -0.26 -11.38
C ILE A 35 25.60 -1.28 -10.70
N LYS A 36 24.56 -0.81 -10.02
CA LYS A 36 23.58 -1.68 -9.36
C LYS A 36 22.19 -1.41 -9.91
N ASP A 37 21.64 -2.41 -10.55
CA ASP A 37 20.25 -2.40 -10.96
C ASP A 37 19.41 -2.95 -9.80
N ARG A 38 18.35 -2.22 -9.44
CA ARG A 38 17.40 -2.65 -8.42
C ARG A 38 16.01 -2.74 -9.03
N GLN A 39 15.42 -3.91 -8.97
CA GLN A 39 14.02 -4.09 -9.33
C GLN A 39 13.15 -3.69 -8.15
N LEU A 40 12.15 -2.86 -8.41
CA LEU A 40 11.14 -2.48 -7.42
C LEU A 40 9.78 -3.00 -7.86
N TYR A 41 8.99 -3.39 -6.89
CA TYR A 41 7.62 -3.83 -7.06
C TYR A 41 6.69 -2.77 -6.48
N VAL A 42 5.71 -2.36 -7.26
CA VAL A 42 4.70 -1.36 -6.86
C VAL A 42 3.42 -2.08 -6.54
N ALA A 43 2.85 -1.83 -5.39
CA ALA A 43 1.57 -2.42 -5.00
C ALA A 43 0.71 -1.45 -4.19
N ASN A 44 -0.61 -1.65 -4.28
CA ASN A 44 -1.55 -1.01 -3.37
C ASN A 44 -1.34 -1.53 -1.95
N GLU A 45 -1.62 -0.67 -0.99
CA GLU A 45 -1.71 -1.06 0.40
C GLU A 45 -2.75 -2.16 0.56
N GLN A 46 -2.38 -3.23 1.27
CA GLN A 46 -3.22 -4.40 1.46
C GLN A 46 -3.03 -5.03 2.82
N THR A 47 -4.06 -5.73 3.26
CA THR A 47 -4.08 -6.60 4.42
C THR A 47 -5.08 -7.74 4.16
N SER A 48 -5.55 -8.43 5.18
CA SER A 48 -6.61 -9.43 5.05
C SER A 48 -7.65 -9.29 6.16
N LEU A 49 -8.84 -9.85 5.94
CA LEU A 49 -9.84 -9.99 6.99
C LEU A 49 -9.35 -10.98 8.07
N ALA A 50 -9.35 -10.57 9.32
CA ALA A 50 -9.02 -11.44 10.44
C ALA A 50 -10.16 -12.44 10.76
N SER A 51 -11.40 -12.09 10.40
CA SER A 51 -12.59 -12.91 10.59
C SER A 51 -13.56 -12.73 9.42
N ALA A 52 -14.37 -13.76 9.14
CA ALA A 52 -15.43 -13.65 8.15
C ALA A 52 -16.47 -12.61 8.56
N ILE A 53 -17.06 -11.94 7.56
CA ILE A 53 -18.14 -10.98 7.73
C ILE A 53 -19.34 -11.37 6.85
N ASP A 54 -20.55 -11.09 7.32
CA ASP A 54 -21.75 -11.22 6.52
C ASP A 54 -22.06 -9.95 5.72
N ALA A 55 -23.10 -9.96 4.89
CA ALA A 55 -23.48 -8.84 4.04
C ALA A 55 -24.05 -7.63 4.83
N ALA A 56 -24.38 -7.76 6.09
CA ALA A 56 -24.98 -6.70 6.90
C ALA A 56 -24.00 -6.10 7.92
N GLN A 57 -22.93 -6.81 8.22
CA GLN A 57 -21.97 -6.41 9.26
C GLN A 57 -21.15 -5.20 8.80
N THR A 58 -21.15 -4.16 9.61
CA THR A 58 -20.39 -2.91 9.36
C THR A 58 -19.10 -2.81 10.18
N SER A 59 -18.94 -3.64 11.22
CA SER A 59 -17.69 -3.72 11.99
C SER A 59 -16.85 -4.84 11.45
N ILE A 60 -15.64 -4.54 10.97
CA ILE A 60 -14.72 -5.51 10.38
C ILE A 60 -13.40 -5.54 11.14
N ALA A 61 -12.78 -6.71 11.22
CA ALA A 61 -11.46 -6.89 11.82
C ALA A 61 -10.43 -7.25 10.76
N LEU A 62 -9.32 -6.53 10.74
CA LEU A 62 -8.19 -6.73 9.84
C LEU A 62 -7.05 -7.47 10.53
N ALA A 63 -6.22 -8.15 9.77
CA ALA A 63 -5.00 -8.78 10.28
C ALA A 63 -3.96 -7.72 10.72
N GLU A 64 -3.89 -6.59 10.01
CA GLU A 64 -2.99 -5.48 10.31
C GLU A 64 -3.68 -4.14 10.12
N PRO A 65 -3.29 -3.09 10.89
CA PRO A 65 -3.82 -1.75 10.73
C PRO A 65 -3.16 -1.09 9.50
N ARG A 66 -3.94 -0.84 8.46
CA ARG A 66 -3.43 -0.29 7.19
C ARG A 66 -4.17 0.95 6.73
N PHE A 67 -5.45 1.10 7.05
CA PHE A 67 -6.31 2.11 6.45
C PHE A 67 -6.68 3.20 7.46
N ALA A 68 -6.91 4.41 6.96
CA ALA A 68 -7.35 5.57 7.73
C ALA A 68 -8.86 5.84 7.56
N ASP A 69 -9.41 6.66 8.44
CA ASP A 69 -10.80 7.13 8.32
C ASP A 69 -10.96 7.93 7.00
N GLY A 70 -12.04 7.68 6.28
CA GLY A 70 -12.34 8.31 5.01
C GLY A 70 -11.72 7.60 3.79
N GLU A 71 -10.93 6.56 3.98
CA GLU A 71 -10.39 5.76 2.88
C GLU A 71 -11.42 4.78 2.32
N LEU A 72 -11.30 4.53 1.01
CA LEU A 72 -12.01 3.44 0.34
C LEU A 72 -11.18 2.16 0.44
N ILE A 73 -11.85 1.05 0.69
CA ILE A 73 -11.27 -0.30 0.65
C ILE A 73 -12.09 -1.20 -0.28
N ILE A 74 -11.44 -2.21 -0.83
CA ILE A 74 -12.08 -3.21 -1.71
C ILE A 74 -11.86 -4.61 -1.14
N ILE A 75 -12.94 -5.38 -1.06
CA ILE A 75 -12.93 -6.80 -0.70
C ILE A 75 -13.78 -7.55 -1.73
N ASP A 76 -13.16 -8.47 -2.50
CA ASP A 76 -13.82 -9.27 -3.56
C ASP A 76 -14.67 -8.45 -4.57
N GLY A 77 -14.31 -7.19 -4.79
CA GLY A 77 -15.06 -6.29 -5.67
C GLY A 77 -16.15 -5.47 -4.98
N GLU A 78 -16.45 -5.68 -3.71
CA GLU A 78 -17.25 -4.74 -2.92
C GLU A 78 -16.38 -3.58 -2.47
N GLN A 79 -16.84 -2.34 -2.71
CA GLN A 79 -16.23 -1.14 -2.18
C GLN A 79 -16.90 -0.71 -0.87
N MET A 80 -16.09 -0.36 0.11
CA MET A 80 -16.52 0.10 1.42
C MET A 80 -15.78 1.39 1.76
N LEU A 81 -16.43 2.29 2.50
CA LEU A 81 -15.82 3.50 3.04
C LEU A 81 -15.53 3.28 4.53
N VAL A 82 -14.29 3.51 4.93
CA VAL A 82 -13.90 3.49 6.35
C VAL A 82 -14.47 4.72 7.04
N GLU A 83 -15.45 4.53 7.93
CA GLU A 83 -16.09 5.61 8.67
C GLU A 83 -15.34 5.96 9.96
N SER A 84 -14.78 4.94 10.62
CA SER A 84 -14.01 5.12 11.86
C SER A 84 -13.15 3.91 12.18
N GLY A 85 -12.20 4.09 13.12
CA GLY A 85 -11.27 3.04 13.55
C GLY A 85 -9.99 3.02 12.74
N GLY A 86 -9.77 3.97 11.86
CA GLY A 86 -8.56 4.10 11.05
C GLY A 86 -7.29 4.08 11.91
N GLY A 87 -6.23 3.46 11.39
CA GLY A 87 -4.99 3.21 12.13
C GLY A 87 -5.07 2.08 13.14
N THR A 88 -6.20 1.36 13.23
CA THR A 88 -6.36 0.16 14.07
C THR A 88 -6.77 -1.04 13.23
N VAL A 89 -6.78 -2.23 13.83
CA VAL A 89 -7.27 -3.46 13.17
C VAL A 89 -8.80 -3.57 13.16
N ASN A 90 -9.52 -2.74 13.90
CA ASN A 90 -10.98 -2.78 13.97
C ASN A 90 -11.57 -1.53 13.31
N LEU A 91 -12.20 -1.72 12.18
CA LEU A 91 -12.82 -0.64 11.43
C LEU A 91 -14.34 -0.70 11.50
N THR A 92 -14.96 0.47 11.46
CA THR A 92 -16.38 0.60 11.10
C THR A 92 -16.45 1.11 9.68
N VAL A 93 -17.23 0.44 8.83
CA VAL A 93 -17.31 0.75 7.40
C VAL A 93 -18.75 0.96 6.95
N GLN A 94 -18.92 1.86 5.98
CA GLN A 94 -20.11 1.92 5.16
C GLN A 94 -19.96 0.89 4.02
N ARG A 95 -20.92 -0.03 3.91
CA ARG A 95 -20.93 -1.12 2.93
C ARG A 95 -21.49 -0.69 1.58
N GLY A 96 -21.05 -1.34 0.52
CA GLY A 96 -21.66 -1.25 -0.80
C GLY A 96 -21.61 0.16 -1.41
N VAL A 97 -20.55 0.93 -1.20
CA VAL A 97 -20.39 2.24 -1.83
C VAL A 97 -20.03 2.11 -3.31
N ALA A 98 -20.06 3.23 -4.04
CA ALA A 98 -19.69 3.32 -5.47
C ALA A 98 -20.42 2.31 -6.38
N ASN A 99 -21.71 2.08 -6.12
CA ASN A 99 -22.60 1.16 -6.86
C ASN A 99 -22.22 -0.34 -6.74
N THR A 100 -21.46 -0.71 -5.72
CA THR A 100 -21.28 -2.13 -5.39
C THR A 100 -22.37 -2.60 -4.42
N ALA A 101 -22.53 -3.90 -4.28
CA ALA A 101 -23.52 -4.49 -3.37
C ALA A 101 -22.81 -5.15 -2.17
N PRO A 102 -23.32 -4.99 -0.93
CA PRO A 102 -22.78 -5.71 0.21
C PRO A 102 -22.87 -7.23 0.03
N ALA A 103 -21.77 -7.93 0.31
CA ALA A 103 -21.65 -9.39 0.22
C ALA A 103 -21.02 -9.98 1.48
N ALA A 104 -21.11 -11.29 1.66
CA ALA A 104 -20.36 -11.99 2.68
C ALA A 104 -18.92 -12.22 2.19
N HIS A 105 -17.94 -12.08 3.09
CA HIS A 105 -16.53 -12.33 2.79
C HIS A 105 -15.91 -13.25 3.86
N ASP A 106 -15.09 -14.19 3.42
CA ASP A 106 -14.45 -15.15 4.31
C ASP A 106 -13.25 -14.54 5.06
N ALA A 107 -12.90 -15.12 6.19
CA ALA A 107 -11.66 -14.82 6.89
C ALA A 107 -10.45 -15.10 5.96
N GLY A 108 -9.44 -14.22 6.01
CA GLY A 108 -8.26 -14.32 5.16
C GLY A 108 -8.44 -13.70 3.77
N THR A 109 -9.64 -13.27 3.38
CA THR A 109 -9.85 -12.54 2.12
C THR A 109 -9.04 -11.25 2.13
N THR A 110 -8.36 -10.97 1.01
CA THR A 110 -7.51 -9.77 0.88
C THR A 110 -8.36 -8.50 0.84
N VAL A 111 -7.91 -7.51 1.58
CA VAL A 111 -8.48 -6.16 1.63
C VAL A 111 -7.48 -5.21 0.99
N TYR A 112 -7.88 -4.55 -0.07
CA TYR A 112 -7.05 -3.58 -0.80
C TYR A 112 -7.52 -2.15 -0.53
N SER A 113 -6.61 -1.20 -0.71
CA SER A 113 -7.03 0.19 -0.92
C SER A 113 -7.95 0.29 -2.13
N GLY A 114 -9.02 1.02 -1.98
CA GLY A 114 -10.04 1.21 -3.03
C GLY A 114 -9.72 2.29 -4.06
N TYR A 115 -8.53 2.86 -4.03
CA TYR A 115 -8.12 3.83 -5.04
C TYR A 115 -7.58 3.12 -6.28
N ASP A 116 -8.04 3.56 -7.45
CA ASP A 116 -7.53 3.13 -8.73
C ASP A 116 -6.47 4.13 -9.22
N TYR A 117 -5.29 3.64 -9.52
CA TYR A 117 -4.16 4.45 -9.97
C TYR A 117 -3.79 4.06 -11.38
N THR A 118 -3.85 5.01 -12.29
CA THR A 118 -3.42 4.83 -13.68
C THR A 118 -2.28 5.78 -14.01
N GLY A 119 -1.38 5.35 -14.89
CA GLY A 119 -0.31 6.20 -15.39
C GLY A 119 0.76 6.56 -14.35
N LEU A 120 1.03 5.64 -13.41
CA LEU A 120 2.09 5.83 -12.42
C LEU A 120 3.45 5.99 -13.10
N VAL A 121 4.17 7.03 -12.69
CA VAL A 121 5.54 7.30 -13.12
C VAL A 121 6.40 7.41 -11.87
N LEU A 122 7.53 6.71 -11.85
CA LEU A 122 8.56 6.92 -10.84
C LEU A 122 9.33 8.18 -11.24
N ASP A 123 9.17 9.25 -10.47
CA ASP A 123 9.88 10.51 -10.67
C ASP A 123 10.93 10.67 -9.56
N PRO A 124 12.23 10.46 -9.86
CA PRO A 124 13.27 10.67 -8.87
C PRO A 124 13.43 12.16 -8.62
N ILE A 125 13.30 12.57 -7.37
CA ILE A 125 13.48 13.96 -6.95
C ILE A 125 14.91 14.11 -6.42
N ASP A 126 15.69 14.98 -7.06
CA ASP A 126 17.00 15.43 -6.57
C ASP A 126 16.80 16.64 -5.66
N GLU A 127 16.90 16.42 -4.34
CA GLU A 127 16.74 17.48 -3.34
C GLU A 127 18.01 18.29 -3.11
N THR A 128 19.16 17.81 -3.60
CA THR A 128 20.47 18.44 -3.32
C THR A 128 20.94 19.41 -4.37
N SER A 129 20.23 19.55 -5.48
CA SER A 129 20.61 20.34 -6.66
C SER A 129 22.02 20.01 -7.23
N THR A 130 22.56 18.86 -6.87
CA THR A 130 23.66 18.24 -7.60
C THR A 130 23.08 17.39 -8.72
N ASP A 131 23.82 17.22 -9.80
CA ASP A 131 23.30 16.57 -11.03
C ASP A 131 23.21 15.04 -10.89
N GLU A 132 22.60 14.60 -9.78
CA GLU A 132 22.38 13.19 -9.46
C GLU A 132 21.28 12.55 -10.32
N SER A 133 20.43 13.38 -10.92
CA SER A 133 19.39 12.94 -11.86
C SER A 133 19.94 12.18 -13.07
N VAL A 134 21.22 12.39 -13.43
CA VAL A 134 21.89 11.63 -14.48
C VAL A 134 22.21 10.18 -14.08
N TRP A 135 22.11 9.85 -12.80
CA TRP A 135 22.40 8.51 -12.27
C TRP A 135 21.19 7.60 -12.27
N TYR A 136 20.00 8.18 -12.46
CA TYR A 136 18.75 7.42 -12.58
C TYR A 136 18.41 7.20 -14.06
N ARG A 137 18.65 6.00 -14.53
CA ARG A 137 18.28 5.59 -15.90
C ARG A 137 17.32 4.40 -15.84
#